data_f1f3ac11f0ce66ba2e7b6b5841f10e33
#
_entry.id   f1f3ac11f0ce66ba2e7b6b5841f10e33
#
_cell.length_a   1.000
_cell.length_b   1.000
_cell.length_c   1.000
_cell.angle_alpha   90.00
_cell.angle_beta   90.00
_cell.angle_gamma   90.00
#
_symmetry.space_group_name_H-M   'P 1'
#
loop_
_entity.id
_entity.type
_entity.pdbx_description
1 polymer ?
#
loop_
_entity_poly.entity_id
_entity_poly.type
_entity_poly.pdbx_seq_one_letter_code
_entity_poly.pdbx_strand_id
1 'polypeptide(L)'
;MDLKELASKAIKGELDLTFEHHPVHSFVDGSTEIQDNLLAFKGIAGFFVLDTGSGLVMLDAGHIIDIERAYEEIRKWRPNEPLVAAIFTHHHVDHIFAVEKFDEEALSDGNDRPTVYANKLMPEHFDRYLKTLGWNTAINRRQFAINVPHFAWPEKYRYPDILVESCTI
;
A
#
# COMPACT_ATOMS: atom_id res chain seq x y z
N MET A 1 -8.06 18.99 5.77
CA MET A 1 -6.81 19.69 5.35
C MET A 1 -6.22 18.90 4.21
N ASP A 2 -5.91 19.58 3.11
CA ASP A 2 -5.24 18.96 1.97
C ASP A 2 -3.84 18.42 2.38
N LEU A 3 -3.40 17.32 1.78
CA LEU A 3 -2.14 16.66 2.12
C LEU A 3 -0.92 17.57 1.92
N LYS A 4 -0.92 18.42 0.89
CA LYS A 4 0.15 19.40 0.64
C LYS A 4 0.23 20.47 1.73
N GLU A 5 -0.93 20.97 2.17
CA GLU A 5 -1.01 21.93 3.27
C GLU A 5 -0.55 21.29 4.58
N LEU A 6 -1.01 20.07 4.85
CA LEU A 6 -0.61 19.29 6.03
C LEU A 6 0.91 19.08 6.06
N ALA A 7 1.49 18.60 4.94
CA ALA A 7 2.92 18.38 4.82
C ALA A 7 3.72 19.70 5.00
N SER A 8 3.26 20.79 4.40
CA SER A 8 3.90 22.10 4.54
C SER A 8 3.94 22.59 5.97
N LYS A 9 2.82 22.46 6.71
CA LYS A 9 2.72 22.84 8.13
C LYS A 9 3.58 21.94 9.02
N ALA A 10 3.59 20.64 8.75
CA ALA A 10 4.43 19.69 9.49
C ALA A 10 5.92 19.99 9.33
N ILE A 11 6.40 20.26 8.10
CA ILE A 11 7.79 20.62 7.82
C ILE A 11 8.20 21.92 8.54
N LYS A 12 7.28 22.89 8.66
CA LYS A 12 7.52 24.16 9.36
C LYS A 12 7.43 24.04 10.87
N GLY A 13 7.04 22.88 11.42
CA GLY A 13 6.81 22.69 12.85
C GLY A 13 5.57 23.41 13.39
N GLU A 14 4.62 23.71 12.51
CA GLU A 14 3.36 24.40 12.85
C GLU A 14 2.28 23.41 13.31
N LEU A 15 2.52 22.10 13.22
CA LEU A 15 1.63 21.03 13.62
C LEU A 15 2.35 19.98 14.46
N ASP A 16 1.70 19.53 15.51
CA ASP A 16 2.10 18.30 16.20
C ASP A 16 1.81 17.10 15.30
N LEU A 17 2.82 16.26 15.08
CA LEU A 17 2.69 15.04 14.28
C LEU A 17 1.98 13.96 15.10
N THR A 18 0.67 13.94 15.01
CA THR A 18 -0.19 12.89 15.55
C THR A 18 -0.71 11.99 14.44
N PHE A 19 -1.34 10.86 14.76
CA PHE A 19 -1.99 10.03 13.74
C PHE A 19 -3.04 10.78 12.92
N GLU A 20 -3.70 11.77 13.50
CA GLU A 20 -4.70 12.60 12.79
C GLU A 20 -4.06 13.62 11.84
N HIS A 21 -2.86 14.07 12.16
CA HIS A 21 -2.18 15.15 11.44
C HIS A 21 -0.89 14.70 10.73
N HIS A 22 -0.59 13.40 10.72
CA HIS A 22 0.60 12.91 10.04
C HIS A 22 0.42 12.94 8.52
N PRO A 23 1.37 13.52 7.74
CA PRO A 23 1.21 13.65 6.29
C PRO A 23 1.34 12.34 5.52
N VAL A 24 1.93 11.30 6.12
CA VAL A 24 2.25 10.04 5.43
C VAL A 24 1.36 8.89 5.88
N HIS A 25 1.03 8.80 7.16
CA HIS A 25 0.20 7.71 7.67
C HIS A 25 -0.90 8.22 8.59
N SER A 26 -2.07 7.62 8.50
CA SER A 26 -3.23 7.96 9.32
C SER A 26 -4.26 6.84 9.28
N PHE A 27 -5.01 6.71 10.37
CA PHE A 27 -6.18 5.82 10.40
C PHE A 27 -7.46 6.46 9.83
N VAL A 28 -7.45 7.76 9.54
CA VAL A 28 -8.70 8.53 9.45
C VAL A 28 -8.97 9.09 8.06
N ASP A 29 -7.96 9.47 7.31
CA ASP A 29 -8.18 10.19 6.07
C ASP A 29 -7.91 9.34 4.83
N GLY A 30 -8.64 9.67 3.77
CA GLY A 30 -8.56 9.03 2.48
C GLY A 30 -7.37 9.45 1.62
N SER A 31 -7.63 9.63 0.36
CA SER A 31 -6.64 9.99 -0.65
C SER A 31 -6.66 11.47 -1.00
N THR A 32 -5.56 11.95 -1.55
CA THR A 32 -5.43 13.31 -2.11
C THR A 32 -4.71 13.24 -3.44
N GLU A 33 -5.28 13.84 -4.48
CA GLU A 33 -4.57 14.04 -5.75
C GLU A 33 -3.54 15.17 -5.56
N ILE A 34 -2.25 14.79 -5.48
CA ILE A 34 -1.16 15.72 -5.20
C ILE A 34 -0.59 16.40 -6.45
N GLN A 35 -0.82 15.79 -7.60
CA GLN A 35 -0.58 16.35 -8.94
C GLN A 35 -1.65 15.81 -9.86
N ASP A 36 -1.86 16.44 -11.02
CA ASP A 36 -2.68 15.87 -12.08
C ASP A 36 -2.18 14.44 -12.33
N ASN A 37 -3.04 13.46 -12.25
CA ASN A 37 -2.74 12.04 -12.43
C ASN A 37 -1.93 11.31 -11.32
N LEU A 38 -1.66 11.92 -10.17
CA LEU A 38 -0.96 11.28 -9.06
C LEU A 38 -1.75 11.38 -7.76
N LEU A 39 -2.30 10.25 -7.33
CA LEU A 39 -3.02 10.11 -6.07
C LEU A 39 -2.06 9.65 -4.98
N ALA A 40 -2.09 10.32 -3.83
CA ALA A 40 -1.46 9.86 -2.59
C ALA A 40 -2.55 9.31 -1.67
N PHE A 41 -2.42 8.05 -1.27
CA PHE A 41 -3.27 7.43 -0.26
C PHE A 41 -2.59 7.52 1.11
N LYS A 42 -3.33 8.03 2.08
CA LYS A 42 -2.88 8.15 3.46
C LYS A 42 -3.52 7.05 4.31
N GLY A 43 -2.71 6.12 4.75
CA GLY A 43 -3.09 4.97 5.55
C GLY A 43 -2.07 4.69 6.64
N ILE A 44 -2.10 3.51 7.26
CA ILE A 44 -1.04 3.07 8.18
C ILE A 44 0.29 3.05 7.46
N ALA A 45 0.32 2.47 6.27
CA ALA A 45 1.42 2.58 5.33
C ALA A 45 0.88 3.31 4.08
N GLY A 46 1.29 4.56 3.89
CA GLY A 46 0.88 5.34 2.73
C GLY A 46 1.51 4.84 1.44
N PHE A 47 0.84 5.07 0.32
CA PHE A 47 1.31 4.68 -1.00
C PHE A 47 0.80 5.66 -2.08
N PHE A 48 1.26 5.48 -3.31
CA PHE A 48 0.89 6.35 -4.41
C PHE A 48 0.28 5.55 -5.57
N VAL A 49 -0.61 6.19 -6.32
CA VAL A 49 -1.17 5.64 -7.56
C VAL A 49 -1.01 6.67 -8.66
N LEU A 50 -0.34 6.27 -9.73
CA LEU A 50 -0.12 7.07 -10.93
C LEU A 50 -1.09 6.63 -12.02
N ASP A 51 -1.85 7.56 -12.58
CA ASP A 51 -2.58 7.37 -13.83
C ASP A 51 -1.65 7.70 -15.00
N THR A 52 -1.28 6.69 -15.77
CA THR A 52 -0.36 6.82 -16.90
C THR A 52 -1.05 7.21 -18.20
N GLY A 53 -2.38 7.29 -18.19
CA GLY A 53 -3.20 7.42 -19.41
C GLY A 53 -3.38 6.10 -20.18
N SER A 54 -2.76 5.01 -19.71
CA SER A 54 -2.91 3.65 -20.25
C SER A 54 -3.22 2.62 -19.18
N GLY A 55 -3.60 3.10 -18.00
CA GLY A 55 -3.91 2.35 -16.81
C GLY A 55 -3.16 2.90 -15.58
N LEU A 56 -3.53 2.39 -14.42
CA LEU A 56 -2.99 2.80 -13.14
C LEU A 56 -1.73 2.00 -12.79
N VAL A 57 -0.76 2.67 -12.17
CA VAL A 57 0.44 2.04 -11.59
C VAL A 57 0.47 2.39 -10.10
N MET A 58 0.54 1.37 -9.24
CA MET A 58 0.58 1.51 -7.79
C MET A 58 2.04 1.41 -7.29
N LEU A 59 2.47 2.35 -6.45
CA LEU A 59 3.77 2.35 -5.77
C LEU A 59 3.53 2.03 -4.29
N ASP A 60 3.84 0.82 -3.88
CA ASP A 60 3.35 0.13 -2.70
C ASP A 60 1.82 -0.06 -2.72
N ALA A 61 1.29 -0.83 -1.78
CA ALA A 61 -0.12 -1.21 -1.75
C ALA A 61 -0.73 -1.22 -0.33
N GLY A 62 -0.11 -0.54 0.60
CA GLY A 62 -0.66 -0.28 1.91
C GLY A 62 -0.85 -1.50 2.82
N HIS A 63 -1.45 -1.24 3.97
CA HIS A 63 -1.67 -2.18 5.06
C HIS A 63 -2.99 -2.96 4.88
N ILE A 64 -3.05 -4.16 5.46
CA ILE A 64 -4.21 -5.06 5.35
C ILE A 64 -5.55 -4.43 5.80
N ILE A 65 -5.52 -3.56 6.81
CA ILE A 65 -6.76 -2.92 7.27
C ILE A 65 -7.22 -1.78 6.36
N ASP A 66 -6.39 -1.35 5.43
CA ASP A 66 -6.68 -0.26 4.50
C ASP A 66 -7.22 -0.77 3.14
N ILE A 67 -7.26 -2.07 2.89
CA ILE A 67 -7.57 -2.66 1.58
C ILE A 67 -8.85 -2.10 0.96
N GLU A 68 -9.97 -2.21 1.67
CA GLU A 68 -11.28 -1.78 1.13
C GLU A 68 -11.30 -0.27 0.92
N ARG A 69 -10.83 0.49 1.89
CA ARG A 69 -10.76 1.95 1.79
C ARG A 69 -9.85 2.40 0.64
N ALA A 70 -8.70 1.76 0.47
CA ALA A 70 -7.77 2.05 -0.62
C ALA A 70 -8.43 1.79 -1.99
N TYR A 71 -9.09 0.65 -2.12
CA TYR A 71 -9.81 0.30 -3.34
C TYR A 71 -10.91 1.31 -3.66
N GLU A 72 -11.79 1.62 -2.70
CA GLU A 72 -12.89 2.58 -2.86
C GLU A 72 -12.39 3.97 -3.26
N GLU A 73 -11.35 4.49 -2.61
CA GLU A 73 -10.78 5.81 -2.92
C GLU A 73 -10.15 5.86 -4.31
N ILE A 74 -9.45 4.81 -4.73
CA ILE A 74 -8.87 4.72 -6.07
C ILE A 74 -9.99 4.63 -7.12
N ARG A 75 -11.04 3.84 -6.89
CA ARG A 75 -12.17 3.72 -7.81
C ARG A 75 -13.03 4.98 -7.87
N LYS A 76 -13.13 5.74 -6.78
CA LYS A 76 -13.74 7.05 -6.77
C LYS A 76 -12.95 8.07 -7.60
N TRP A 77 -11.61 7.99 -7.57
CA TRP A 77 -10.73 8.85 -8.35
C TRP A 77 -10.68 8.45 -9.83
N ARG A 78 -10.54 7.16 -10.11
CA ARG A 78 -10.49 6.60 -11.49
C ARG A 78 -11.39 5.36 -11.59
N PRO A 79 -12.69 5.53 -11.88
CA PRO A 79 -13.66 4.44 -11.80
C PRO A 79 -13.41 3.29 -12.77
N ASN A 80 -12.88 3.59 -13.97
CA ASN A 80 -12.82 2.63 -15.07
C ASN A 80 -11.38 2.29 -15.50
N GLU A 81 -10.38 2.95 -14.93
CA GLU A 81 -8.99 2.73 -15.32
C GLU A 81 -8.44 1.46 -14.66
N PRO A 82 -8.00 0.45 -15.46
CA PRO A 82 -7.47 -0.77 -14.88
C PRO A 82 -6.16 -0.50 -14.11
N LEU A 83 -5.96 -1.19 -13.00
CA LEU A 83 -4.62 -1.28 -12.42
C LEU A 83 -3.80 -2.23 -13.30
N VAL A 84 -2.75 -1.73 -13.95
CA VAL A 84 -1.92 -2.52 -14.87
C VAL A 84 -0.63 -3.01 -14.21
N ALA A 85 -0.15 -2.29 -13.20
CA ALA A 85 1.07 -2.68 -12.49
C ALA A 85 1.05 -2.22 -11.03
N ALA A 86 1.79 -2.96 -10.19
CA ALA A 86 2.16 -2.54 -8.85
C ALA A 86 3.68 -2.74 -8.65
N ILE A 87 4.30 -1.83 -7.92
CA ILE A 87 5.74 -1.87 -7.62
C ILE A 87 5.88 -1.89 -6.11
N PHE A 88 6.34 -3.00 -5.54
CA PHE A 88 6.64 -3.10 -4.12
C PHE A 88 8.04 -2.56 -3.87
N THR A 89 8.15 -1.50 -3.08
CA THR A 89 9.43 -0.83 -2.81
C THR A 89 10.32 -1.65 -1.89
N HIS A 90 9.71 -2.37 -0.93
CA HIS A 90 10.43 -3.21 0.02
C HIS A 90 9.51 -4.32 0.57
N HIS A 91 10.08 -5.22 1.34
CA HIS A 91 9.45 -6.47 1.76
C HIS A 91 8.50 -6.38 2.97
N HIS A 92 8.33 -5.21 3.57
CA HIS A 92 7.40 -5.09 4.69
C HIS A 92 5.97 -5.35 4.24
N VAL A 93 5.28 -6.20 4.98
CA VAL A 93 3.96 -6.69 4.58
C VAL A 93 2.85 -5.65 4.71
N ASP A 94 3.07 -4.57 5.42
CA ASP A 94 2.16 -3.42 5.49
C ASP A 94 2.17 -2.56 4.21
N HIS A 95 2.94 -2.93 3.19
CA HIS A 95 3.05 -2.23 1.92
C HIS A 95 2.52 -3.02 0.69
N ILE A 96 1.84 -4.17 0.88
CA ILE A 96 1.59 -5.09 -0.23
C ILE A 96 0.12 -5.52 -0.43
N PHE A 97 -0.80 -5.14 0.46
CA PHE A 97 -2.09 -5.83 0.53
C PHE A 97 -3.16 -5.35 -0.44
N ALA A 98 -3.29 -4.05 -0.75
CA ALA A 98 -4.41 -3.57 -1.56
C ALA A 98 -4.39 -4.07 -3.02
N VAL A 99 -3.26 -4.53 -3.53
CA VAL A 99 -3.16 -5.05 -4.91
C VAL A 99 -4.05 -6.28 -5.13
N GLU A 100 -4.27 -7.12 -4.11
CA GLU A 100 -5.10 -8.33 -4.22
C GLU A 100 -6.55 -8.01 -4.61
N LYS A 101 -7.09 -6.87 -4.17
CA LYS A 101 -8.44 -6.43 -4.54
C LYS A 101 -8.55 -6.12 -6.03
N PHE A 102 -7.51 -5.58 -6.61
CA PHE A 102 -7.43 -5.32 -8.06
C PHE A 102 -7.16 -6.60 -8.87
N ASP A 103 -6.45 -7.59 -8.30
CA ASP A 103 -6.35 -8.93 -8.89
C ASP A 103 -7.75 -9.57 -9.00
N GLU A 104 -8.57 -9.50 -7.94
CA GLU A 104 -9.94 -10.02 -7.91
C GLU A 104 -10.83 -9.32 -8.95
N GLU A 105 -10.78 -7.99 -9.02
CA GLU A 105 -11.53 -7.20 -9.98
C GLU A 105 -11.15 -7.58 -11.42
N ALA A 106 -9.86 -7.59 -11.76
CA ALA A 106 -9.39 -7.93 -13.09
C ALA A 106 -9.87 -9.32 -13.53
N LEU A 107 -9.75 -10.31 -12.65
CA LEU A 107 -10.23 -11.68 -12.93
C LEU A 107 -11.75 -11.74 -13.09
N SER A 108 -12.50 -10.98 -12.30
CA SER A 108 -13.97 -10.88 -12.41
C SER A 108 -14.41 -10.33 -13.77
N ASP A 109 -13.64 -9.38 -14.29
CA ASP A 109 -13.91 -8.73 -15.57
C ASP A 109 -13.33 -9.50 -16.76
N GLY A 110 -12.68 -10.65 -16.52
CA GLY A 110 -12.05 -11.46 -17.55
C GLY A 110 -10.76 -10.88 -18.13
N ASN A 111 -10.11 -10.00 -17.38
CA ASN A 111 -8.85 -9.34 -17.70
C ASN A 111 -7.65 -10.00 -17.02
N ASP A 112 -6.46 -9.68 -17.51
CA ASP A 112 -5.22 -10.06 -16.86
C ASP A 112 -5.04 -9.28 -15.55
N ARG A 113 -4.48 -9.95 -14.54
CA ARG A 113 -4.14 -9.31 -13.28
C ARG A 113 -3.04 -8.27 -13.47
N PRO A 114 -2.98 -7.21 -12.64
CA PRO A 114 -1.86 -6.29 -12.61
C PRO A 114 -0.53 -7.04 -12.41
N THR A 115 0.49 -6.62 -13.14
CA THR A 115 1.84 -7.17 -13.00
C THR A 115 2.53 -6.57 -11.78
N VAL A 116 2.97 -7.41 -10.85
CA VAL A 116 3.67 -6.96 -9.64
C VAL A 116 5.19 -7.05 -9.84
N TYR A 117 5.87 -5.93 -9.66
CA TYR A 117 7.31 -5.79 -9.74
C TYR A 117 7.92 -5.64 -8.35
N ALA A 118 9.04 -6.29 -8.09
CA ALA A 118 9.79 -6.11 -6.85
C ALA A 118 11.26 -6.50 -6.97
N ASN A 119 12.05 -6.15 -5.95
CA ASN A 119 13.43 -6.61 -5.85
C ASN A 119 13.49 -8.15 -5.75
N LYS A 120 14.51 -8.75 -6.36
CA LYS A 120 14.69 -10.21 -6.41
C LYS A 120 14.75 -10.91 -5.06
N LEU A 121 15.09 -10.20 -3.98
CA LEU A 121 15.16 -10.77 -2.64
C LEU A 121 13.80 -10.79 -1.92
N MET A 122 12.78 -10.15 -2.47
CA MET A 122 11.48 -10.04 -1.80
C MET A 122 10.80 -11.39 -1.54
N PRO A 123 10.76 -12.35 -2.47
CA PRO A 123 10.17 -13.67 -2.21
C PRO A 123 10.78 -14.38 -1.01
N GLU A 124 12.11 -14.33 -0.86
CA GLU A 124 12.81 -14.92 0.29
C GLU A 124 12.37 -14.29 1.62
N HIS A 125 12.17 -12.98 1.63
CA HIS A 125 11.68 -12.28 2.81
C HIS A 125 10.21 -12.64 3.13
N PHE A 126 9.36 -12.81 2.12
CA PHE A 126 7.98 -13.29 2.32
C PHE A 126 7.96 -14.70 2.89
N ASP A 127 8.76 -15.60 2.34
CA ASP A 127 8.92 -16.97 2.87
C ASP A 127 9.37 -16.97 4.34
N ARG A 128 10.29 -16.07 4.68
CA ARG A 128 10.74 -15.90 6.06
C ARG A 128 9.60 -15.42 6.96
N TYR A 129 8.79 -14.43 6.53
CA TYR A 129 7.64 -13.98 7.30
C TYR A 129 6.62 -15.10 7.52
N LEU A 130 6.33 -15.91 6.51
CA LEU A 130 5.44 -17.06 6.65
C LEU A 130 6.00 -18.10 7.65
N LYS A 131 7.28 -18.43 7.56
CA LYS A 131 7.95 -19.35 8.48
C LYS A 131 7.98 -18.85 9.93
N THR A 132 8.02 -17.54 10.14
CA THR A 132 8.10 -16.89 11.46
C THR A 132 6.81 -16.20 11.87
N LEU A 133 5.67 -16.53 11.25
CA LEU A 133 4.41 -15.81 11.39
C LEU A 133 3.96 -15.62 12.84
N GLY A 134 3.99 -16.70 13.64
CA GLY A 134 3.61 -16.63 15.05
C GLY A 134 4.50 -15.71 15.87
N TRP A 135 5.81 -15.74 15.60
CA TRP A 135 6.77 -14.87 16.24
C TRP A 135 6.54 -13.40 15.85
N ASN A 136 6.41 -13.12 14.56
CA ASN A 136 6.15 -11.77 14.04
C ASN A 136 4.84 -11.22 14.61
N THR A 137 3.79 -12.02 14.66
CA THR A 137 2.52 -11.64 15.28
C THR A 137 2.70 -11.24 16.73
N ALA A 138 3.41 -12.05 17.53
CA ALA A 138 3.66 -11.76 18.95
C ALA A 138 4.49 -10.49 19.16
N ILE A 139 5.54 -10.28 18.36
CA ILE A 139 6.40 -9.09 18.41
C ILE A 139 5.59 -7.84 18.03
N ASN A 140 4.87 -7.87 16.92
CA ASN A 140 4.11 -6.73 16.44
C ASN A 140 2.97 -6.34 17.39
N ARG A 141 2.29 -7.32 17.99
CA ARG A 141 1.31 -7.02 19.05
C ARG A 141 1.90 -6.22 20.21
N ARG A 142 3.12 -6.54 20.61
CA ARG A 142 3.83 -5.82 21.70
C ARG A 142 4.36 -4.47 21.24
N GLN A 143 5.00 -4.42 20.07
CA GLN A 143 5.66 -3.22 19.53
C GLN A 143 4.66 -2.10 19.22
N PHE A 144 3.52 -2.46 18.65
CA PHE A 144 2.48 -1.51 18.24
C PHE A 144 1.29 -1.46 19.19
N ALA A 145 1.41 -2.07 20.37
CA ALA A 145 0.35 -2.14 21.39
C ALA A 145 -1.01 -2.61 20.80
N ILE A 146 -0.98 -3.56 19.86
CA ILE A 146 -2.18 -4.06 19.18
C ILE A 146 -3.01 -4.87 20.19
N ASN A 147 -4.10 -4.29 20.66
CA ASN A 147 -5.02 -4.92 21.59
C ASN A 147 -6.28 -5.44 20.87
N VAL A 148 -6.09 -6.11 19.75
CA VAL A 148 -7.17 -6.75 19.00
C VAL A 148 -7.15 -8.25 19.30
N PRO A 149 -8.26 -8.82 19.81
CA PRO A 149 -8.36 -10.26 20.02
C PRO A 149 -8.07 -11.02 18.72
N HIS A 150 -7.28 -12.08 18.82
CA HIS A 150 -6.95 -12.96 17.69
C HIS A 150 -6.25 -12.28 16.50
N PHE A 151 -5.64 -11.10 16.69
CA PHE A 151 -4.83 -10.50 15.63
C PHE A 151 -3.70 -11.45 15.22
N ALA A 152 -3.63 -11.73 13.93
CA ALA A 152 -2.52 -12.43 13.27
C ALA A 152 -2.30 -11.83 11.88
N TRP A 153 -1.08 -11.87 11.41
CA TRP A 153 -0.79 -11.53 10.03
C TRP A 153 -1.36 -12.61 9.09
N PRO A 154 -1.73 -12.26 7.84
CA PRO A 154 -2.19 -13.23 6.87
C PRO A 154 -1.16 -14.31 6.57
N GLU A 155 -1.66 -15.51 6.24
CA GLU A 155 -0.84 -16.66 5.84
C GLU A 155 -0.56 -16.70 4.33
N LYS A 156 -0.98 -15.67 3.60
CA LYS A 156 -0.78 -15.54 2.15
C LYS A 156 -0.37 -14.12 1.81
N TYR A 157 0.52 -14.01 0.85
CA TYR A 157 0.98 -12.74 0.27
C TYR A 157 0.90 -12.80 -1.25
N ARG A 158 0.67 -11.65 -1.88
CA ARG A 158 0.79 -11.50 -3.32
C ARG A 158 2.27 -11.43 -3.69
N TYR A 159 2.82 -12.55 -4.20
CA TYR A 159 4.21 -12.59 -4.66
C TYR A 159 4.39 -11.78 -5.94
N PRO A 160 5.57 -11.17 -6.16
CA PRO A 160 5.88 -10.46 -7.39
C PRO A 160 5.91 -11.40 -8.60
N ASP A 161 5.46 -10.87 -9.76
CA ASP A 161 5.51 -11.57 -11.04
C ASP A 161 6.85 -11.35 -11.74
N ILE A 162 7.43 -10.14 -11.57
CA ILE A 162 8.71 -9.75 -12.17
C ILE A 162 9.68 -9.31 -11.08
N LEU A 163 10.84 -9.96 -11.07
CA LEU A 163 11.92 -9.69 -10.12
C LEU A 163 13.01 -8.83 -10.76
N VAL A 164 13.36 -7.72 -10.09
CA VAL A 164 14.36 -6.76 -10.54
C VAL A 164 15.61 -6.85 -9.66
N GLU A 165 16.78 -6.94 -10.27
CA GLU A 165 18.05 -6.93 -9.52
C GLU A 165 18.57 -5.53 -9.27
N SER A 166 18.74 -4.77 -10.35
CA SER A 166 19.10 -3.37 -10.39
C SER A 166 18.70 -2.82 -11.75
N CYS A 167 18.29 -1.57 -11.79
CA CYS A 167 18.05 -0.85 -13.03
C CYS A 167 18.99 0.36 -13.03
N THR A 168 19.84 0.45 -14.05
CA THR A 168 20.56 1.69 -14.36
C THR A 168 19.72 2.43 -15.38
N ILE A 169 19.21 3.58 -15.00
CA ILE A 169 18.49 4.50 -15.89
C ILE A 169 19.49 5.34 -16.66
#